data_7d726f98d233693907a722f922873eb4
#
_entry.id   7d726f98d233693907a722f922873eb4
#
_cell.length_a   1.000
_cell.length_b   1.000
_cell.length_c   1.000
_cell.angle_alpha   90.00
_cell.angle_beta   90.00
_cell.angle_gamma   90.00
#
_symmetry.space_group_name_H-M   'P 1'
#
loop_
_entity.id
_entity.type
_entity.pdbx_description
1 polymer ?
#
loop_
_entity_poly.entity_id
_entity_poly.type
_entity_poly.pdbx_seq_one_letter_code
_entity_poly.pdbx_strand_id
1 'polypeptide(L)'
;MFTLLSEAETKREFIMNQTEVIAKLQTIFDTVFLEPVVLTPAISAKDVPEWDSLTHISLMVAVEKAFGVRFRVGEVENAKNVGEFADLIIKRQASP
;
A
#
# COMPACT_ATOMS: atom_id res chain seq x y z
N MET A 1 23.52 -24.18 -5.34
CA MET A 1 23.04 -24.17 -5.24
C MET A 1 21.96 -23.42 -5.14
N PHE A 2 21.86 -22.62 -4.65
CA PHE A 2 20.93 -21.90 -4.54
C PHE A 2 20.67 -21.13 -5.53
N THR A 3 21.39 -20.95 -6.19
CA THR A 3 21.24 -20.26 -7.33
C THR A 3 20.10 -20.74 -8.01
N LEU A 4 19.59 -21.76 -7.56
CA LEU A 4 18.57 -22.22 -8.20
C LEU A 4 17.33 -21.62 -7.91
N LEU A 5 17.28 -20.63 -7.12
CA LEU A 5 16.12 -19.90 -6.93
C LEU A 5 15.72 -19.45 -8.25
N SER A 6 14.61 -19.87 -8.74
CA SER A 6 14.17 -19.47 -10.04
C SER A 6 13.80 -18.00 -10.00
N GLU A 7 13.87 -17.36 -11.14
CA GLU A 7 13.45 -15.99 -11.23
C GLU A 7 11.98 -15.85 -10.91
N ALA A 8 11.21 -16.88 -11.16
CA ALA A 8 9.80 -16.84 -10.83
C ALA A 8 9.58 -16.73 -9.34
N GLU A 9 10.39 -17.41 -8.55
CA GLU A 9 10.29 -17.31 -7.11
C GLU A 9 10.73 -15.95 -6.62
N THR A 10 11.77 -15.39 -7.20
CA THR A 10 12.24 -14.07 -6.86
C THR A 10 11.16 -13.04 -7.17
N LYS A 11 10.52 -13.16 -8.33
CA LYS A 11 9.45 -12.27 -8.66
C LYS A 11 8.30 -12.37 -7.68
N ARG A 12 7.99 -13.59 -7.26
CA ARG A 12 6.90 -13.80 -6.34
C ARG A 12 7.15 -13.11 -5.02
N GLU A 13 8.41 -12.99 -4.61
CA GLU A 13 8.73 -12.32 -3.38
C GLU A 13 8.48 -10.82 -3.46
N PHE A 14 8.54 -10.24 -4.66
CA PHE A 14 8.28 -8.82 -4.82
C PHE A 14 6.80 -8.51 -4.99
N ILE A 15 5.99 -9.50 -5.39
CA ILE A 15 4.57 -9.28 -5.57
C ILE A 15 3.84 -9.80 -4.35
N MET A 16 3.28 -8.90 -3.59
CA MET A 16 2.64 -9.23 -2.32
C MET A 16 1.17 -9.47 -2.54
N ASN A 17 0.55 -10.26 -1.66
CA ASN A 17 -0.90 -10.40 -1.70
C ASN A 17 -1.52 -9.29 -0.86
N GLN A 18 -2.84 -9.20 -0.87
CA GLN A 18 -3.55 -8.12 -0.18
C GLN A 18 -3.24 -8.09 1.31
N THR A 19 -3.20 -9.25 1.95
CA THR A 19 -2.92 -9.32 3.38
C THR A 19 -1.54 -8.76 3.70
N GLU A 20 -0.55 -9.13 2.90
CA GLU A 20 0.81 -8.65 3.09
C GLU A 20 0.93 -7.15 2.87
N VAL A 21 0.24 -6.66 1.85
CA VAL A 21 0.26 -5.22 1.55
C VAL A 21 -0.37 -4.45 2.70
N ILE A 22 -1.50 -4.92 3.22
CA ILE A 22 -2.17 -4.24 4.33
C ILE A 22 -1.29 -4.27 5.57
N ALA A 23 -0.59 -5.37 5.84
CA ALA A 23 0.31 -5.45 6.98
C ALA A 23 1.42 -4.40 6.87
N LYS A 24 1.96 -4.21 5.67
CA LYS A 24 3.00 -3.21 5.46
C LYS A 24 2.42 -1.80 5.52
N LEU A 25 1.21 -1.61 5.01
CA LEU A 25 0.51 -0.34 5.11
C LEU A 25 0.27 0.02 6.57
N GLN A 26 -0.02 -0.96 7.42
CA GLN A 26 -0.22 -0.71 8.84
C GLN A 26 1.00 -0.02 9.45
N THR A 27 2.19 -0.50 9.13
CA THR A 27 3.44 0.11 9.61
C THR A 27 3.56 1.55 9.13
N ILE A 28 3.20 1.80 7.87
CA ILE A 28 3.27 3.13 7.30
C ILE A 28 2.27 4.05 7.98
N PHE A 29 1.04 3.56 8.18
CA PHE A 29 0.01 4.35 8.85
C PHE A 29 0.43 4.69 10.28
N ASP A 30 1.06 3.74 10.97
CA ASP A 30 1.53 3.98 12.33
C ASP A 30 2.58 5.10 12.37
N THR A 31 3.31 5.30 11.29
CA THR A 31 4.32 6.35 11.21
C THR A 31 3.71 7.69 10.83
N VAL A 32 2.75 7.68 9.93
CA VAL A 32 2.19 8.92 9.37
C VAL A 32 1.13 9.52 10.30
N PHE A 33 0.31 8.67 10.93
CA PHE A 33 -0.79 9.15 11.76
C PHE A 33 -0.42 9.08 13.23
N LEU A 34 -0.89 10.07 14.00
CA LEU A 34 -0.63 10.12 15.44
C LEU A 34 -1.51 9.14 16.19
N GLU A 35 -2.77 9.02 15.76
CA GLU A 35 -3.70 8.13 16.41
C GLU A 35 -3.63 6.76 15.76
N PRO A 36 -3.66 5.68 16.55
CA PRO A 36 -3.61 4.34 15.97
C PRO A 36 -4.81 4.08 15.08
N VAL A 37 -4.56 3.47 13.93
CA VAL A 37 -5.61 3.07 13.01
C VAL A 37 -5.38 1.60 12.70
N VAL A 38 -6.33 0.75 13.07
CA VAL A 38 -6.20 -0.67 12.75
C VAL A 38 -6.78 -0.88 11.36
N LEU A 39 -5.93 -1.24 10.43
CA LEU A 39 -6.35 -1.35 9.03
C LEU A 39 -7.07 -2.66 8.77
N THR A 40 -8.20 -2.54 8.10
CA THR A 40 -8.93 -3.67 7.54
C THR A 40 -9.24 -3.30 6.11
N PRO A 41 -9.57 -4.27 5.26
CA PRO A 41 -9.89 -3.93 3.86
C PRO A 41 -11.05 -2.95 3.71
N ALA A 42 -11.96 -2.92 4.68
CA ALA A 42 -13.15 -2.08 4.58
C ALA A 42 -12.94 -0.63 5.00
N ILE A 43 -11.84 -0.34 5.69
CA ILE A 43 -11.61 1.03 6.19
C ILE A 43 -11.39 1.99 5.04
N SER A 44 -12.00 3.16 5.15
CA SER A 44 -11.84 4.22 4.15
C SER A 44 -11.35 5.49 4.83
N ALA A 45 -10.97 6.46 4.02
CA ALA A 45 -10.50 7.74 4.54
C ALA A 45 -11.53 8.41 5.43
N LYS A 46 -12.80 8.18 5.16
CA LYS A 46 -13.87 8.75 5.96
C LYS A 46 -13.86 8.24 7.39
N ASP A 47 -13.32 7.05 7.59
CA ASP A 47 -13.29 6.44 8.91
C ASP A 47 -12.11 6.90 9.75
N VAL A 48 -11.20 7.65 9.16
CA VAL A 48 -9.95 8.07 9.83
C VAL A 48 -9.89 9.59 9.83
N PRO A 49 -10.21 10.23 10.96
CA PRO A 49 -10.28 11.70 11.01
C PRO A 49 -8.99 12.40 10.61
N GLU A 50 -7.86 11.80 10.90
CA GLU A 50 -6.58 12.42 10.54
C GLU A 50 -6.25 12.32 9.06
N TRP A 51 -6.98 11.53 8.32
CA TRP A 51 -6.68 11.28 6.91
C TRP A 51 -7.33 12.38 6.06
N ASP A 52 -6.72 13.53 6.05
CA ASP A 52 -7.18 14.68 5.26
C ASP A 52 -6.22 14.88 4.08
N SER A 53 -6.40 15.96 3.36
CA SER A 53 -5.62 16.22 2.15
C SER A 53 -4.13 16.26 2.41
N LEU A 54 -3.76 16.84 3.54
CA LEU A 54 -2.35 17.02 3.85
C LEU A 54 -1.68 15.71 4.24
N THR A 55 -2.32 14.95 5.15
CA THR A 55 -1.78 13.66 5.55
C THR A 55 -1.82 12.69 4.38
N HIS A 56 -2.79 12.83 3.48
CA HIS A 56 -2.85 11.99 2.30
C HIS A 56 -1.60 12.12 1.45
N ILE A 57 -1.11 13.35 1.26
CA ILE A 57 0.10 13.56 0.48
C ILE A 57 1.29 12.87 1.14
N SER A 58 1.44 13.04 2.46
CA SER A 58 2.53 12.39 3.19
C SER A 58 2.42 10.88 3.11
N LEU A 59 1.21 10.37 3.22
CA LEU A 59 0.94 8.94 3.14
C LEU A 59 1.34 8.40 1.77
N MET A 60 0.98 9.10 0.71
CA MET A 60 1.30 8.65 -0.64
C MET A 60 2.80 8.62 -0.89
N VAL A 61 3.53 9.63 -0.42
CA VAL A 61 4.98 9.64 -0.57
C VAL A 61 5.58 8.43 0.15
N ALA A 62 5.13 8.16 1.37
CA ALA A 62 5.64 7.05 2.15
C ALA A 62 5.32 5.71 1.48
N VAL A 63 4.11 5.57 0.95
CA VAL A 63 3.69 4.34 0.31
C VAL A 63 4.48 4.10 -0.98
N GLU A 64 4.64 5.12 -1.79
CA GLU A 64 5.39 4.97 -3.03
C GLU A 64 6.82 4.55 -2.76
N LYS A 65 7.43 5.12 -1.74
CA LYS A 65 8.80 4.75 -1.37
C LYS A 65 8.88 3.32 -0.82
N ALA A 66 7.94 2.98 0.05
CA ALA A 66 8.00 1.70 0.73
C ALA A 66 7.74 0.53 -0.22
N PHE A 67 6.87 0.72 -1.20
CA PHE A 67 6.53 -0.34 -2.13
C PHE A 67 7.25 -0.22 -3.48
N GLY A 68 7.95 0.88 -3.70
CA GLY A 68 8.66 1.08 -4.96
C GLY A 68 7.72 1.26 -6.15
N VAL A 69 6.61 1.92 -5.94
CA VAL A 69 5.60 2.10 -6.99
C VAL A 69 5.30 3.59 -7.18
N ARG A 70 4.62 3.90 -8.25
CA ARG A 70 4.16 5.25 -8.54
C ARG A 70 2.70 5.20 -8.91
N PHE A 71 1.95 6.17 -8.42
CA PHE A 71 0.52 6.27 -8.75
C PHE A 71 0.30 7.46 -9.67
N ARG A 72 -0.70 7.33 -10.52
CA ARG A 72 -1.12 8.45 -11.36
C ARG A 72 -2.10 9.30 -10.58
N VAL A 73 -2.21 10.55 -11.00
CA VAL A 73 -3.14 11.48 -10.39
C VAL A 73 -4.55 10.86 -10.46
N GLY A 74 -5.22 10.83 -9.34
CA GLY A 74 -6.59 10.34 -9.27
C GLY A 74 -6.74 8.85 -9.02
N GLU A 75 -5.67 8.07 -9.20
CA GLU A 75 -5.79 6.63 -9.04
C GLU A 75 -6.13 6.23 -7.62
N VAL A 76 -5.45 6.83 -6.66
CA VAL A 76 -5.65 6.46 -5.26
C VAL A 76 -7.01 6.95 -4.78
N GLU A 77 -7.41 8.12 -5.24
CA GLU A 77 -8.68 8.69 -4.85
C GLU A 77 -9.86 7.86 -5.34
N ASN A 78 -9.66 7.07 -6.38
CA ASN A 78 -10.70 6.18 -6.87
C ASN A 78 -10.82 4.90 -6.05
N ALA A 79 -9.84 4.60 -5.24
CA ALA A 79 -9.92 3.46 -4.34
C ALA A 79 -10.85 3.83 -3.19
N LYS A 80 -11.87 3.02 -2.97
CA LYS A 80 -12.91 3.36 -2.00
C LYS A 80 -12.54 2.97 -0.57
N ASN A 81 -11.61 2.06 -0.42
CA ASN A 81 -11.20 1.58 0.90
C ASN A 81 -9.77 1.04 0.82
N VAL A 82 -9.26 0.63 1.96
CA VAL A 82 -7.89 0.13 2.06
C VAL A 82 -7.70 -1.12 1.21
N GLY A 83 -8.73 -1.97 1.12
CA GLY A 83 -8.64 -3.17 0.28
C GLY A 83 -8.40 -2.81 -1.17
N GLU A 84 -9.15 -1.86 -1.70
CA GLU A 84 -8.97 -1.42 -3.08
C GLU A 84 -7.62 -0.74 -3.27
N PHE A 85 -7.17 0.01 -2.27
CA PHE A 85 -5.87 0.65 -2.30
C PHE A 85 -4.76 -0.41 -2.34
N ALA A 86 -4.89 -1.45 -1.52
CA ALA A 86 -3.93 -2.54 -1.52
C ALA A 86 -3.89 -3.23 -2.88
N ASP A 87 -5.05 -3.44 -3.49
CA ASP A 87 -5.13 -4.05 -4.81
C ASP A 87 -4.45 -3.18 -5.86
N LEU A 88 -4.57 -1.86 -5.75
CA LEU A 88 -3.90 -0.94 -6.65
C LEU A 88 -2.38 -1.06 -6.51
N ILE A 89 -1.89 -1.16 -5.28
CA ILE A 89 -0.46 -1.33 -5.02
C ILE A 89 0.03 -2.61 -5.68
N ILE A 90 -0.70 -3.70 -5.51
CA ILE A 90 -0.34 -4.98 -6.11
C ILE A 90 -0.28 -4.85 -7.63
N LYS A 91 -1.27 -4.18 -8.20
CA LYS A 91 -1.30 -3.98 -9.64
C LYS A 91 -0.09 -3.20 -10.12
N ARG A 92 0.31 -2.18 -9.38
CA ARG A 92 1.47 -1.39 -9.75
C ARG A 92 2.77 -2.15 -9.58
N GLN A 93 2.85 -3.05 -8.62
CA GLN A 93 4.03 -3.88 -8.46
C GLN A 93 4.17 -4.86 -9.62
N ALA A 94 3.06 -5.34 -10.14
CA ALA A 94 3.06 -6.30 -11.23
C ALA A 94 3.26 -5.65 -12.59
N SER A 95 3.05 -4.32 -12.68
CA SER A 95 3.15 -3.60 -13.96
C SER A 95 4.20 -2.53 -13.82
N PRO A 96 5.44 -2.81 -14.12
CA PRO A 96 6.53 -1.83 -13.99
C PRO A 96 6.39 -0.64 -14.95
#